data_6b115f780b7cb7d5530f6f1659226616
#
_entry.id   6b115f780b7cb7d5530f6f1659226616
#
_cell.length_a   1.000
_cell.length_b   1.000
_cell.length_c   1.000
_cell.angle_alpha   90.00
_cell.angle_beta   90.00
_cell.angle_gamma   90.00
#
_symmetry.space_group_name_H-M   'P 1'
#
loop_
_entity.id
_entity.type
_entity.pdbx_description
1 polymer ?
#
loop_
_entity_poly.entity_id
_entity_poly.type
_entity_poly.pdbx_seq_one_letter_code
_entity_poly.pdbx_strand_id
1 'polypeptide(L)'
;MIQRILLSASVTGLLVATPALAQSPQFNEIYGSMSGTDSYEYIELIGTPGAALDNWFVVILDSDGLASGTVDRVWDLAGHTVPGDGYFLLSSVNVPGMDYDLDQGPHAPFGDANHIENGSNTYYLLNITDPSAVSDLISYWNTNTDADYDGITAIGTDPRMTIHETLTVWEGNYNSGNIDTALDCAAAIGPDVSGPWLPAGVFRGGDYPNDWCSDTWLDFSNPPGVINTPGAPNGASSCSTAPGSSGNCGGGGGGTAIGTNYCTAALNSSGSSATISAFGSVLVSANDVELTSSGMPNAQFGYFVASLTQGFVPNPGGSQGNLCILGNMARFNSQIANSGAGGSISALIDINAIPLGTGPVGIAPGETWNFQAWFRDLNPTTTSNFTDGIAITFQ
;
A
#
# COMPACT_ATOMS: atom_id res chain seq x y z
N MET A 1 -63.01 28.06 35.49
CA MET A 1 -61.80 27.30 35.71
C MET A 1 -61.64 26.30 34.55
N ILE A 2 -60.92 26.68 33.52
CA ILE A 2 -60.72 25.84 32.31
C ILE A 2 -59.31 25.31 32.34
N GLN A 3 -59.17 24.00 32.55
CA GLN A 3 -57.91 23.30 32.61
C GLN A 3 -57.47 22.98 31.18
N ARG A 4 -56.33 23.55 30.73
CA ARG A 4 -55.71 23.23 29.44
C ARG A 4 -54.84 21.99 29.62
N ILE A 5 -55.21 20.93 28.92
CA ILE A 5 -54.37 19.73 28.78
C ILE A 5 -53.35 20.01 27.68
N LEU A 6 -52.05 20.04 28.05
CA LEU A 6 -50.92 20.06 27.12
C LEU A 6 -50.60 18.62 26.71
N LEU A 7 -50.90 18.26 25.47
CA LEU A 7 -50.36 17.04 24.86
C LEU A 7 -48.91 17.34 24.42
N SER A 8 -47.94 16.68 25.03
CA SER A 8 -46.58 16.62 24.54
C SER A 8 -46.48 15.50 23.50
N ALA A 9 -46.28 15.84 22.24
CA ALA A 9 -45.95 14.89 21.20
C ALA A 9 -44.42 14.60 21.28
N SER A 10 -44.09 13.38 21.68
CA SER A 10 -42.71 12.87 21.57
C SER A 10 -42.44 12.50 20.10
N VAL A 11 -41.62 13.28 19.43
CA VAL A 11 -41.08 12.92 18.12
C VAL A 11 -39.96 11.94 18.37
N THR A 12 -40.20 10.64 18.19
CA THR A 12 -39.18 9.62 18.13
C THR A 12 -38.49 9.75 16.77
N GLY A 13 -37.37 10.44 16.74
CA GLY A 13 -36.52 10.50 15.55
C GLY A 13 -35.95 9.10 15.24
N LEU A 14 -36.39 8.51 14.13
CA LEU A 14 -35.80 7.32 13.58
C LEU A 14 -34.39 7.74 13.05
N LEU A 15 -33.36 7.44 13.81
CA LEU A 15 -31.99 7.52 13.32
C LEU A 15 -31.86 6.44 12.22
N VAL A 16 -31.96 6.86 10.98
CA VAL A 16 -31.55 6.05 9.84
C VAL A 16 -30.00 6.05 9.91
N ALA A 17 -29.44 4.97 10.44
CA ALA A 17 -28.01 4.73 10.32
C ALA A 17 -27.69 4.69 8.81
N THR A 18 -26.90 5.64 8.34
CA THR A 18 -26.28 5.51 7.01
C THR A 18 -25.44 4.25 7.05
N PRO A 19 -25.58 3.33 6.07
CA PRO A 19 -24.71 2.18 6.00
C PRO A 19 -23.27 2.71 5.95
N ALA A 20 -22.44 2.31 6.91
CA ALA A 20 -21.02 2.50 6.78
C ALA A 20 -20.61 1.87 5.45
N LEU A 21 -19.81 2.58 4.65
CA LEU A 21 -19.24 1.99 3.43
C LEU A 21 -18.49 0.73 3.88
N ALA A 22 -18.75 -0.39 3.21
CA ALA A 22 -18.09 -1.64 3.52
C ALA A 22 -16.58 -1.42 3.33
N GLN A 23 -15.82 -1.62 4.40
CA GLN A 23 -14.36 -1.54 4.36
C GLN A 23 -13.85 -2.83 3.73
N SER A 24 -13.01 -2.71 2.70
CA SER A 24 -12.25 -3.84 2.15
C SER A 24 -11.34 -4.43 3.24
N PRO A 25 -11.02 -5.72 3.18
CA PRO A 25 -10.05 -6.29 4.12
C PRO A 25 -8.69 -5.59 4.01
N GLN A 26 -8.02 -5.45 5.15
CA GLN A 26 -6.69 -4.85 5.29
C GLN A 26 -5.86 -5.72 6.22
N PHE A 27 -4.55 -5.76 6.05
CA PHE A 27 -3.69 -6.36 7.05
C PHE A 27 -3.77 -5.57 8.37
N ASN A 28 -3.90 -6.27 9.50
CA ASN A 28 -3.95 -5.70 10.83
C ASN A 28 -2.80 -6.16 11.72
N GLU A 29 -2.44 -7.44 11.64
CA GLU A 29 -1.38 -8.04 12.42
C GLU A 29 -0.77 -9.23 11.67
N ILE A 30 0.56 -9.39 11.75
CA ILE A 30 1.29 -10.52 11.19
C ILE A 30 2.31 -10.98 12.23
N TYR A 31 2.28 -12.24 12.58
CA TYR A 31 3.21 -12.87 13.49
C TYR A 31 3.82 -14.11 12.85
N GLY A 32 5.07 -14.01 12.42
CA GLY A 32 5.73 -15.03 11.60
C GLY A 32 6.92 -15.69 12.25
N SER A 33 7.42 -15.20 13.39
CA SER A 33 8.63 -15.77 13.99
C SER A 33 8.53 -15.88 15.50
N MET A 34 8.96 -17.01 16.02
CA MET A 34 9.01 -17.26 17.46
C MET A 34 10.21 -18.11 17.86
N SER A 35 10.52 -18.16 19.14
CA SER A 35 11.62 -18.96 19.68
C SER A 35 11.32 -20.46 19.53
N GLY A 36 12.13 -21.18 18.79
CA GLY A 36 12.05 -22.64 18.62
C GLY A 36 11.36 -23.05 17.32
N THR A 37 10.39 -23.96 17.39
CA THR A 37 9.56 -24.32 16.23
C THR A 37 8.43 -23.31 16.08
N ASP A 38 8.32 -22.68 14.93
CA ASP A 38 7.30 -21.68 14.64
C ASP A 38 5.94 -22.35 14.45
N SER A 39 5.26 -22.53 15.56
CA SER A 39 3.97 -23.24 15.62
C SER A 39 2.80 -22.33 16.05
N TYR A 40 3.04 -21.03 16.11
CA TYR A 40 2.07 -20.02 16.53
C TYR A 40 2.09 -18.83 15.57
N GLU A 41 2.00 -19.11 14.28
CA GLU A 41 2.06 -18.13 13.21
C GLU A 41 0.65 -17.68 12.83
N TYR A 42 0.48 -16.43 12.47
CA TYR A 42 -0.78 -15.94 11.95
C TYR A 42 -0.64 -14.67 11.11
N ILE A 43 -1.64 -14.45 10.28
CA ILE A 43 -1.90 -13.22 9.52
C ILE A 43 -3.33 -12.83 9.84
N GLU A 44 -3.53 -11.64 10.39
CA GLU A 44 -4.85 -11.11 10.70
C GLU A 44 -5.24 -10.03 9.69
N LEU A 45 -6.46 -10.16 9.19
CA LEU A 45 -7.12 -9.14 8.39
C LEU A 45 -8.23 -8.49 9.21
N ILE A 46 -8.38 -7.17 9.10
CA ILE A 46 -9.53 -6.43 9.61
C ILE A 46 -10.42 -6.00 8.46
N GLY A 47 -11.74 -6.10 8.63
CA GLY A 47 -12.70 -5.76 7.58
C GLY A 47 -14.12 -5.59 8.09
N THR A 48 -15.05 -5.28 7.18
CA THR A 48 -16.45 -5.15 7.55
C THR A 48 -17.02 -6.51 7.93
N PRO A 49 -17.61 -6.68 9.14
CA PRO A 49 -18.26 -7.92 9.55
C PRO A 49 -19.26 -8.43 8.52
N GLY A 50 -19.17 -9.70 8.17
CA GLY A 50 -20.03 -10.35 7.18
C GLY A 50 -19.65 -10.09 5.71
N ALA A 51 -18.60 -9.31 5.44
CA ALA A 51 -18.10 -9.13 4.07
C ALA A 51 -17.53 -10.44 3.53
N ALA A 52 -17.92 -10.82 2.30
CA ALA A 52 -17.36 -11.98 1.64
C ALA A 52 -15.91 -11.73 1.22
N LEU A 53 -15.08 -12.76 1.38
CA LEU A 53 -13.68 -12.75 0.99
C LEU A 53 -13.45 -13.46 -0.37
N ASP A 54 -14.52 -13.66 -1.14
CA ASP A 54 -14.39 -14.18 -2.51
C ASP A 54 -13.50 -13.24 -3.35
N ASN A 55 -12.63 -13.83 -4.16
CA ASN A 55 -11.60 -13.14 -4.97
C ASN A 55 -10.46 -12.48 -4.17
N TRP A 56 -10.39 -12.68 -2.87
CA TRP A 56 -9.26 -12.20 -2.06
C TRP A 56 -8.23 -13.29 -1.86
N PHE A 57 -6.96 -12.90 -1.95
CA PHE A 57 -5.79 -13.77 -1.80
C PHE A 57 -4.79 -13.13 -0.87
N VAL A 58 -4.20 -13.93 0.01
CA VAL A 58 -2.98 -13.58 0.74
C VAL A 58 -1.82 -14.33 0.10
N VAL A 59 -0.76 -13.63 -0.21
CA VAL A 59 0.43 -14.19 -0.87
C VAL A 59 1.67 -13.75 -0.11
N ILE A 60 2.64 -14.63 0.07
CA ILE A 60 3.97 -14.32 0.60
C ILE A 60 5.00 -14.58 -0.48
N LEU A 61 5.87 -13.61 -0.67
CA LEU A 61 7.08 -13.74 -1.47
C LEU A 61 8.30 -13.58 -0.57
N ASP A 62 9.28 -14.45 -0.80
CA ASP A 62 10.63 -14.29 -0.24
C ASP A 62 11.21 -12.94 -0.69
N SER A 63 11.81 -12.22 0.24
CA SER A 63 12.43 -10.92 0.02
C SER A 63 13.94 -10.96 0.32
N ASP A 64 14.51 -12.15 0.57
CA ASP A 64 15.90 -12.35 0.91
C ASP A 64 16.78 -12.56 -0.33
N GLY A 65 17.73 -11.68 -0.53
CA GLY A 65 18.85 -11.86 -1.45
C GLY A 65 18.50 -12.47 -2.82
N LEU A 66 19.10 -13.61 -3.14
CA LEU A 66 18.90 -14.29 -4.43
C LEU A 66 17.55 -15.04 -4.54
N ALA A 67 16.83 -15.23 -3.44
CA ALA A 67 15.50 -15.83 -3.44
C ALA A 67 14.40 -14.75 -3.56
N SER A 68 14.77 -13.48 -3.43
CA SER A 68 13.83 -12.35 -3.53
C SER A 68 12.96 -12.46 -4.80
N GLY A 69 11.66 -12.31 -4.62
CA GLY A 69 10.66 -12.46 -5.68
C GLY A 69 10.11 -13.88 -5.86
N THR A 70 10.59 -14.87 -5.09
CA THR A 70 10.05 -16.24 -5.11
C THR A 70 8.72 -16.28 -4.35
N VAL A 71 7.68 -16.82 -4.98
CA VAL A 71 6.37 -17.01 -4.34
C VAL A 71 6.39 -18.22 -3.43
N ASP A 72 6.31 -17.98 -2.12
CA ASP A 72 6.38 -19.04 -1.11
C ASP A 72 5.03 -19.57 -0.73
N ARG A 73 4.04 -18.70 -0.59
CA ARG A 73 2.69 -19.06 -0.13
C ARG A 73 1.62 -18.33 -0.91
N VAL A 74 0.54 -19.03 -1.16
CA VAL A 74 -0.69 -18.48 -1.75
C VAL A 74 -1.86 -19.06 -0.97
N TRP A 75 -2.72 -18.21 -0.41
CA TRP A 75 -3.98 -18.60 0.23
C TRP A 75 -5.15 -17.93 -0.50
N ASP A 76 -6.06 -18.75 -0.99
CA ASP A 76 -7.32 -18.30 -1.60
C ASP A 76 -8.39 -18.25 -0.50
N LEU A 77 -8.95 -17.06 -0.26
CA LEU A 77 -9.94 -16.83 0.80
C LEU A 77 -11.39 -17.04 0.32
N ALA A 78 -11.58 -17.57 -0.88
CA ALA A 78 -12.92 -17.83 -1.43
C ALA A 78 -13.75 -18.73 -0.53
N GLY A 79 -15.02 -18.37 -0.37
CA GLY A 79 -15.98 -19.08 0.49
C GLY A 79 -15.92 -18.69 1.97
N HIS A 80 -15.02 -17.80 2.35
CA HIS A 80 -14.94 -17.23 3.70
C HIS A 80 -15.60 -15.86 3.79
N THR A 81 -15.90 -15.44 5.01
CA THR A 81 -16.45 -14.11 5.32
C THR A 81 -15.75 -13.55 6.55
N VAL A 82 -15.59 -12.23 6.61
CA VAL A 82 -15.10 -11.57 7.82
C VAL A 82 -16.05 -11.87 8.99
N PRO A 83 -15.55 -12.40 10.12
CA PRO A 83 -16.34 -12.67 11.31
C PRO A 83 -17.09 -11.47 11.89
N GLY A 84 -17.99 -11.72 12.84
CA GLY A 84 -18.85 -10.69 13.44
C GLY A 84 -18.11 -9.66 14.29
N ASP A 85 -16.90 -9.97 14.74
CA ASP A 85 -15.98 -9.08 15.47
C ASP A 85 -15.16 -8.17 14.54
N GLY A 86 -15.10 -8.49 13.25
CA GLY A 86 -14.38 -7.70 12.24
C GLY A 86 -12.96 -8.21 11.94
N TYR A 87 -12.49 -9.27 12.61
CA TYR A 87 -11.17 -9.84 12.42
C TYR A 87 -11.27 -11.20 11.72
N PHE A 88 -10.45 -11.40 10.70
CA PHE A 88 -10.34 -12.68 10.00
C PHE A 88 -8.91 -13.22 10.17
N LEU A 89 -8.80 -14.36 10.82
CA LEU A 89 -7.53 -14.91 11.28
C LEU A 89 -7.10 -16.13 10.45
N LEU A 90 -6.09 -15.90 9.59
CA LEU A 90 -5.34 -17.00 8.96
C LEU A 90 -4.25 -17.43 9.95
N SER A 91 -4.29 -18.64 10.47
CA SER A 91 -3.35 -19.02 11.51
C SER A 91 -2.99 -20.48 11.51
N SER A 92 -1.90 -20.83 12.21
CA SER A 92 -1.60 -22.20 12.56
C SER A 92 -2.61 -22.71 13.58
N VAL A 93 -2.76 -24.04 13.64
CA VAL A 93 -3.76 -24.73 14.49
C VAL A 93 -3.61 -24.44 15.99
N ASN A 94 -2.47 -23.92 16.42
CA ASN A 94 -2.20 -23.59 17.81
C ASN A 94 -2.70 -22.21 18.22
N VAL A 95 -3.09 -21.35 17.29
CA VAL A 95 -3.60 -19.99 17.56
C VAL A 95 -5.10 -20.06 17.83
N PRO A 96 -5.60 -19.59 18.97
CA PRO A 96 -7.03 -19.56 19.27
C PRO A 96 -7.79 -18.62 18.33
N GLY A 97 -8.98 -19.04 17.90
CA GLY A 97 -9.85 -18.18 17.09
C GLY A 97 -9.62 -18.29 15.58
N MET A 98 -8.88 -19.27 15.13
CA MET A 98 -8.58 -19.51 13.71
C MET A 98 -9.84 -19.56 12.85
N ASP A 99 -9.86 -18.75 11.78
CA ASP A 99 -10.89 -18.75 10.73
C ASP A 99 -10.44 -19.51 9.48
N TYR A 100 -9.14 -19.50 9.22
CA TYR A 100 -8.50 -20.18 8.10
C TYR A 100 -7.19 -20.83 8.57
N ASP A 101 -7.00 -22.09 8.27
CA ASP A 101 -5.81 -22.87 8.63
C ASP A 101 -4.69 -22.59 7.60
N LEU A 102 -3.54 -22.09 8.05
CA LEU A 102 -2.38 -21.84 7.19
C LEU A 102 -1.86 -23.11 6.49
N ASP A 103 -2.14 -24.30 7.04
CA ASP A 103 -1.80 -25.56 6.38
C ASP A 103 -2.75 -25.94 5.23
N GLN A 104 -3.70 -25.07 4.88
CA GLN A 104 -4.59 -25.20 3.75
C GLN A 104 -4.18 -24.26 2.62
N GLY A 105 -4.62 -24.54 1.43
CA GLY A 105 -4.33 -23.74 0.25
C GLY A 105 -4.09 -24.59 -0.97
N PRO A 106 -3.89 -24.01 -2.15
CA PRO A 106 -3.74 -24.75 -3.42
C PRO A 106 -2.50 -25.65 -3.45
N HIS A 107 -1.53 -25.44 -2.59
CA HIS A 107 -0.27 -26.18 -2.52
C HIS A 107 -0.07 -26.94 -1.20
N ALA A 108 -1.09 -26.95 -0.34
CA ALA A 108 -1.06 -27.69 0.93
C ALA A 108 -0.91 -29.23 0.72
N PRO A 109 -0.43 -29.99 1.75
CA PRO A 109 -0.10 -29.53 3.10
C PRO A 109 1.33 -28.95 3.21
N PHE A 110 1.48 -27.91 4.03
CA PHE A 110 2.79 -27.31 4.33
C PHE A 110 3.40 -27.87 5.64
N GLY A 111 2.59 -28.53 6.47
CA GLY A 111 2.96 -28.98 7.81
C GLY A 111 2.47 -28.04 8.92
N ASP A 112 2.56 -28.48 10.17
CA ASP A 112 1.98 -27.76 11.32
C ASP A 112 2.83 -26.59 11.84
N ALA A 113 3.91 -26.23 11.16
CA ALA A 113 4.85 -25.17 11.57
C ALA A 113 5.65 -24.65 10.38
N ASN A 114 6.22 -23.44 10.52
CA ASN A 114 6.97 -22.74 9.50
C ASN A 114 6.16 -22.46 8.22
N HIS A 115 4.92 -22.01 8.38
CA HIS A 115 4.08 -21.57 7.26
C HIS A 115 4.59 -20.23 6.71
N ILE A 116 5.15 -19.42 7.59
CA ILE A 116 5.79 -18.13 7.30
C ILE A 116 7.28 -18.31 7.46
N GLU A 117 8.06 -17.99 6.46
CA GLU A 117 9.51 -18.15 6.50
C GLU A 117 10.15 -17.18 7.50
N ASN A 118 11.22 -17.66 8.19
CA ASN A 118 12.04 -16.85 9.09
C ASN A 118 13.10 -16.04 8.32
N GLY A 119 12.65 -15.11 7.51
CA GLY A 119 13.46 -14.23 6.69
C GLY A 119 12.67 -12.98 6.33
N SER A 120 13.26 -12.09 5.55
CA SER A 120 12.53 -10.97 5.00
C SER A 120 11.47 -11.46 4.03
N ASN A 121 10.21 -11.09 4.26
CA ASN A 121 9.07 -11.50 3.45
C ASN A 121 8.24 -10.30 3.01
N THR A 122 7.77 -10.32 1.76
CA THR A 122 6.73 -9.38 1.31
C THR A 122 5.39 -10.08 1.26
N TYR A 123 4.42 -9.50 1.96
CA TYR A 123 3.03 -9.94 2.05
C TYR A 123 2.17 -9.13 1.11
N TYR A 124 1.31 -9.79 0.37
CA TYR A 124 0.36 -9.19 -0.55
C TYR A 124 -1.06 -9.55 -0.16
N LEU A 125 -1.91 -8.54 -0.12
CA LEU A 125 -3.35 -8.70 -0.11
C LEU A 125 -3.87 -8.33 -1.50
N LEU A 126 -4.31 -9.34 -2.26
CA LEU A 126 -4.73 -9.19 -3.65
C LEU A 126 -6.23 -9.33 -3.79
N ASN A 127 -6.81 -8.56 -4.73
CA ASN A 127 -8.16 -8.82 -5.22
C ASN A 127 -8.11 -9.20 -6.71
N ILE A 128 -8.51 -10.43 -7.04
CA ILE A 128 -8.41 -11.00 -8.38
C ILE A 128 -9.76 -11.57 -8.80
N THR A 129 -10.40 -10.94 -9.78
CA THR A 129 -11.70 -11.36 -10.30
C THR A 129 -11.61 -12.15 -11.62
N ASP A 130 -10.43 -12.15 -12.26
CA ASP A 130 -10.17 -12.87 -13.50
C ASP A 130 -9.69 -14.31 -13.19
N PRO A 131 -10.44 -15.36 -13.56
CA PRO A 131 -10.03 -16.74 -13.28
C PRO A 131 -8.71 -17.17 -13.94
N SER A 132 -8.32 -16.51 -15.05
CA SER A 132 -7.03 -16.80 -15.69
C SER A 132 -5.88 -16.24 -14.85
N ALA A 133 -6.04 -15.07 -14.25
CA ALA A 133 -5.05 -14.50 -13.35
C ALA A 133 -4.90 -15.33 -12.06
N VAL A 134 -6.00 -15.87 -11.53
CA VAL A 134 -5.95 -16.82 -10.40
C VAL A 134 -5.12 -18.06 -10.77
N SER A 135 -5.32 -18.61 -11.97
CA SER A 135 -4.54 -19.76 -12.45
C SER A 135 -3.05 -19.43 -12.58
N ASP A 136 -2.73 -18.22 -13.07
CA ASP A 136 -1.36 -17.74 -13.20
C ASP A 136 -0.73 -17.55 -11.81
N LEU A 137 -1.42 -16.89 -10.87
CA LEU A 137 -0.95 -16.73 -9.50
C LEU A 137 -0.60 -18.07 -8.83
N ILE A 138 -1.49 -19.05 -8.93
CA ILE A 138 -1.27 -20.39 -8.36
C ILE A 138 -0.05 -21.05 -9.03
N SER A 139 0.17 -20.82 -10.33
CA SER A 139 1.32 -21.39 -11.05
C SER A 139 2.66 -20.77 -10.67
N TYR A 140 2.67 -19.58 -10.04
CA TYR A 140 3.90 -18.90 -9.60
C TYR A 140 4.53 -19.52 -8.34
N TRP A 141 3.85 -20.43 -7.66
CA TRP A 141 4.41 -21.10 -6.47
C TRP A 141 5.80 -21.67 -6.71
N ASN A 142 6.75 -21.41 -5.80
CA ASN A 142 8.16 -21.74 -5.93
C ASN A 142 8.82 -21.19 -7.22
N THR A 143 8.27 -20.12 -7.77
CA THR A 143 8.82 -19.46 -8.96
C THR A 143 9.25 -18.05 -8.58
N ASN A 144 10.46 -17.67 -8.98
CA ASN A 144 10.89 -16.29 -8.87
C ASN A 144 10.14 -15.44 -9.91
N THR A 145 9.38 -14.48 -9.44
CA THR A 145 8.56 -13.57 -10.25
C THR A 145 9.23 -12.20 -10.47
N ASP A 146 10.41 -11.99 -9.87
CA ASP A 146 11.31 -10.84 -10.05
C ASP A 146 12.66 -11.33 -10.60
N ALA A 147 12.65 -11.86 -11.83
CA ALA A 147 13.79 -12.59 -12.40
C ALA A 147 15.01 -11.70 -12.73
N ASP A 148 14.85 -10.40 -12.83
CA ASP A 148 15.90 -9.41 -13.07
C ASP A 148 16.33 -8.66 -11.80
N TYR A 149 15.70 -8.99 -10.66
CA TYR A 149 16.01 -8.44 -9.33
C TYR A 149 15.88 -6.91 -9.26
N ASP A 150 14.94 -6.35 -9.98
CA ASP A 150 14.67 -4.90 -9.94
C ASP A 150 13.65 -4.50 -8.85
N GLY A 151 13.10 -5.47 -8.13
CA GLY A 151 12.11 -5.31 -7.08
C GLY A 151 10.68 -5.25 -7.59
N ILE A 152 10.46 -5.50 -8.88
CA ILE A 152 9.12 -5.51 -9.50
C ILE A 152 8.77 -6.93 -9.93
N THR A 153 7.71 -7.46 -9.39
CA THR A 153 7.29 -8.83 -9.64
C THR A 153 6.33 -8.95 -10.83
N ALA A 154 6.18 -10.19 -11.32
CA ALA A 154 5.12 -10.47 -12.31
C ALA A 154 3.70 -10.22 -11.73
N ILE A 155 3.53 -10.32 -10.40
CA ILE A 155 2.28 -9.97 -9.72
C ILE A 155 2.04 -8.45 -9.80
N GLY A 156 3.06 -7.64 -9.50
CA GLY A 156 2.97 -6.18 -9.52
C GLY A 156 2.73 -5.59 -10.91
N THR A 157 3.13 -6.30 -11.96
CA THR A 157 2.96 -5.85 -13.35
C THR A 157 1.72 -6.40 -14.05
N ASP A 158 1.03 -7.40 -13.49
CA ASP A 158 -0.18 -7.97 -14.12
C ASP A 158 -1.42 -7.10 -13.84
N PRO A 159 -2.00 -6.44 -14.85
CA PRO A 159 -3.15 -5.55 -14.64
C PRO A 159 -4.44 -6.28 -14.23
N ARG A 160 -4.46 -7.62 -14.25
CA ARG A 160 -5.57 -8.45 -13.80
C ARG A 160 -5.51 -8.73 -12.29
N MET A 161 -4.34 -8.52 -11.66
CA MET A 161 -4.09 -8.72 -10.24
C MET A 161 -4.07 -7.36 -9.54
N THR A 162 -5.13 -7.03 -8.83
CA THR A 162 -5.17 -5.77 -8.09
C THR A 162 -4.48 -5.95 -6.74
N ILE A 163 -3.33 -5.33 -6.57
CA ILE A 163 -2.68 -5.22 -5.26
C ILE A 163 -3.50 -4.24 -4.43
N HIS A 164 -4.08 -4.72 -3.34
CA HIS A 164 -4.85 -3.91 -2.42
C HIS A 164 -3.96 -3.36 -1.29
N GLU A 165 -3.06 -4.19 -0.80
CA GLU A 165 -2.07 -3.81 0.19
C GLU A 165 -0.82 -4.69 0.04
N THR A 166 0.36 -4.10 0.29
CA THR A 166 1.63 -4.81 0.41
C THR A 166 2.37 -4.37 1.66
N LEU A 167 3.10 -5.31 2.27
CA LEU A 167 3.91 -5.06 3.44
C LEU A 167 5.12 -5.97 3.41
N THR A 168 6.32 -5.43 3.60
CA THR A 168 7.53 -6.23 3.82
C THR A 168 7.90 -6.22 5.30
N VAL A 169 8.03 -7.38 5.88
CA VAL A 169 8.67 -7.55 7.19
C VAL A 169 10.13 -7.86 6.93
N TRP A 170 11.04 -7.05 7.47
CA TRP A 170 12.43 -6.95 7.01
C TRP A 170 13.45 -7.16 8.13
N GLU A 171 14.48 -8.00 7.89
CA GLU A 171 15.58 -8.25 8.83
C GLU A 171 16.78 -7.28 8.68
N GLY A 172 16.81 -6.46 7.64
CA GLY A 172 17.80 -5.39 7.50
C GLY A 172 19.18 -5.81 6.98
N ASN A 173 19.27 -6.69 5.99
CA ASN A 173 20.53 -7.11 5.36
C ASN A 173 21.51 -7.76 6.35
N TYR A 174 21.04 -8.58 7.26
CA TYR A 174 21.86 -9.23 8.29
C TYR A 174 22.97 -10.10 7.73
N ASN A 175 22.73 -10.79 6.63
CA ASN A 175 23.74 -11.63 5.97
C ASN A 175 24.50 -10.80 4.93
N SER A 176 25.75 -10.45 5.24
CA SER A 176 26.65 -9.72 4.34
C SER A 176 26.79 -10.43 2.97
N GLY A 177 26.12 -9.92 1.96
CA GLY A 177 26.08 -10.45 0.60
C GLY A 177 24.68 -10.64 0.02
N ASN A 178 23.66 -10.70 0.86
CA ASN A 178 22.27 -10.70 0.44
C ASN A 178 21.70 -9.28 0.64
N ILE A 179 21.04 -8.77 -0.38
CA ILE A 179 20.32 -7.50 -0.31
C ILE A 179 18.85 -7.88 -0.24
N ASP A 180 18.23 -7.62 0.91
CA ASP A 180 16.79 -7.79 1.06
C ASP A 180 16.07 -6.73 0.23
N THR A 181 14.98 -7.10 -0.41
CA THR A 181 14.25 -6.22 -1.30
C THR A 181 12.77 -6.18 -0.91
N ALA A 182 12.25 -4.98 -0.62
CA ALA A 182 10.82 -4.78 -0.53
C ALA A 182 10.24 -4.81 -1.95
N LEU A 183 9.43 -5.84 -2.24
CA LEU A 183 8.91 -6.08 -3.59
C LEU A 183 7.69 -5.19 -3.88
N ASP A 184 7.52 -4.81 -5.15
CA ASP A 184 6.40 -4.01 -5.64
C ASP A 184 6.10 -2.78 -4.77
N CYS A 185 7.17 -2.14 -4.27
CA CYS A 185 7.09 -0.92 -3.45
C CYS A 185 6.39 -1.09 -2.09
N ALA A 186 6.39 -2.30 -1.55
CA ALA A 186 5.84 -2.56 -0.23
C ALA A 186 6.48 -1.66 0.84
N ALA A 187 5.67 -1.21 1.80
CA ALA A 187 6.20 -0.59 3.01
C ALA A 187 7.04 -1.61 3.78
N ALA A 188 8.30 -1.29 4.05
CA ALA A 188 9.17 -2.17 4.82
C ALA A 188 9.14 -1.83 6.30
N ILE A 189 8.92 -2.82 7.16
CA ILE A 189 8.90 -2.69 8.62
C ILE A 189 9.98 -3.60 9.20
N GLY A 190 10.86 -3.01 9.96
CA GLY A 190 12.04 -3.64 10.51
C GLY A 190 13.31 -2.90 10.06
N PRO A 191 14.51 -3.37 10.43
CA PRO A 191 14.71 -4.48 11.37
C PRO A 191 14.24 -4.16 12.78
N ASP A 192 14.24 -5.18 13.66
CA ASP A 192 13.99 -4.99 15.09
C ASP A 192 14.89 -3.89 15.67
N VAL A 193 14.34 -3.05 16.53
CA VAL A 193 15.05 -1.94 17.21
C VAL A 193 16.24 -2.40 18.06
N SER A 194 16.31 -3.67 18.43
CA SER A 194 17.40 -4.25 19.23
C SER A 194 18.60 -4.73 18.41
N GLY A 195 18.49 -4.79 17.07
CA GLY A 195 19.58 -5.23 16.17
C GLY A 195 19.09 -5.55 14.77
N PRO A 196 19.95 -6.11 13.91
CA PRO A 196 19.59 -6.48 12.54
C PRO A 196 18.86 -7.84 12.54
N TRP A 197 17.71 -7.92 13.19
CA TRP A 197 16.90 -9.13 13.29
C TRP A 197 15.51 -8.89 12.73
N LEU A 198 14.88 -9.97 12.26
CA LEU A 198 13.48 -9.95 11.89
C LEU A 198 12.63 -9.61 13.13
N PRO A 199 11.65 -8.69 13.05
CA PRO A 199 10.65 -8.56 14.09
C PRO A 199 9.88 -9.89 14.29
N ALA A 200 9.55 -10.24 15.54
CA ALA A 200 8.72 -11.42 15.81
C ALA A 200 7.34 -11.30 15.16
N GLY A 201 6.80 -10.09 15.16
CA GLY A 201 5.56 -9.73 14.51
C GLY A 201 5.48 -8.23 14.21
N VAL A 202 4.53 -7.88 13.38
CA VAL A 202 4.16 -6.51 13.03
C VAL A 202 2.65 -6.35 13.18
N PHE A 203 2.22 -5.21 13.69
CA PHE A 203 0.81 -4.94 13.97
C PHE A 203 0.49 -3.46 13.82
N ARG A 204 -0.78 -3.11 13.57
CA ARG A 204 -1.22 -1.71 13.59
C ARG A 204 -1.49 -1.26 15.03
N GLY A 205 -0.91 -0.14 15.45
CA GLY A 205 -1.05 0.40 16.81
C GLY A 205 -2.46 0.93 17.06
N GLY A 206 -3.37 0.07 17.58
CA GLY A 206 -4.78 0.39 17.78
C GLY A 206 -5.62 0.16 16.52
N ASP A 207 -5.34 -0.89 15.77
CA ASP A 207 -5.99 -1.33 14.54
C ASP A 207 -5.88 -0.36 13.34
N TYR A 208 -6.29 -0.85 12.17
CA TYR A 208 -6.42 -0.03 10.97
C TYR A 208 -7.38 1.16 11.22
N PRO A 209 -7.11 2.39 10.74
CA PRO A 209 -6.07 2.74 9.76
C PRO A 209 -4.76 3.26 10.36
N ASN A 210 -4.42 2.92 11.59
CA ASN A 210 -3.21 3.41 12.25
C ASN A 210 -1.92 2.83 11.65
N ASP A 211 -0.80 3.46 11.99
CA ASP A 211 0.51 3.07 11.51
C ASP A 211 0.96 1.70 12.03
N TRP A 212 1.86 1.09 11.28
CA TRP A 212 2.47 -0.17 11.64
C TRP A 212 3.47 -0.02 12.78
N CYS A 213 3.48 -1.00 13.66
CA CYS A 213 4.42 -1.20 14.75
C CYS A 213 5.12 -2.54 14.58
N SER A 214 6.33 -2.68 15.10
CA SER A 214 7.00 -3.98 15.20
C SER A 214 7.15 -4.42 16.64
N ASP A 215 7.06 -5.72 16.84
CA ASP A 215 7.45 -6.37 18.07
C ASP A 215 8.96 -6.59 18.12
N THR A 216 9.54 -6.77 19.31
CA THR A 216 10.97 -7.03 19.40
C THR A 216 11.27 -8.53 19.25
N TRP A 217 12.40 -8.85 18.63
CA TRP A 217 12.93 -10.22 18.57
C TRP A 217 12.97 -10.92 19.95
N LEU A 218 13.06 -10.17 21.04
CA LEU A 218 13.14 -10.70 22.42
C LEU A 218 11.79 -11.09 23.00
N ASP A 219 10.67 -10.71 22.39
CA ASP A 219 9.33 -11.02 22.88
C ASP A 219 8.77 -12.36 22.37
N PHE A 220 9.66 -13.30 22.09
CA PHE A 220 9.30 -14.69 21.75
C PHE A 220 8.63 -15.40 22.91
N SER A 221 7.45 -15.02 23.29
CA SER A 221 6.64 -15.79 24.24
C SER A 221 5.57 -16.58 23.49
N ASN A 222 5.44 -17.85 23.79
CA ASN A 222 4.38 -18.70 23.29
C ASN A 222 3.40 -19.04 24.44
N PRO A 223 2.14 -18.60 24.44
CA PRO A 223 1.56 -17.66 23.47
C PRO A 223 2.23 -16.28 23.52
N PRO A 224 2.16 -15.49 22.42
CA PRO A 224 2.73 -14.17 22.37
C PRO A 224 2.22 -13.29 23.51
N GLY A 225 3.03 -12.31 23.91
CA GLY A 225 2.73 -11.42 25.02
C GLY A 225 1.61 -10.42 24.72
N VAL A 226 1.51 -9.41 25.56
CA VAL A 226 0.40 -8.43 25.61
C VAL A 226 0.22 -7.61 24.33
N ILE A 227 1.16 -7.69 23.39
CA ILE A 227 1.19 -6.87 22.18
C ILE A 227 0.48 -7.57 21.01
N ASN A 228 0.58 -8.90 20.94
CA ASN A 228 -0.05 -9.70 19.90
C ASN A 228 -1.45 -10.13 20.35
N THR A 229 -2.45 -9.76 19.59
CA THR A 229 -3.87 -9.88 19.98
C THR A 229 -4.71 -10.59 18.89
N PRO A 230 -4.36 -11.83 18.46
CA PRO A 230 -5.06 -12.49 17.36
C PRO A 230 -6.57 -12.61 17.63
N GLY A 231 -7.39 -12.12 16.70
CA GLY A 231 -8.84 -12.10 16.80
C GLY A 231 -9.39 -11.06 17.78
N ALA A 232 -8.61 -10.03 18.13
CA ALA A 232 -9.03 -8.98 19.06
C ALA A 232 -8.35 -7.63 18.72
N PRO A 233 -8.94 -6.49 19.14
CA PRO A 233 -8.37 -5.18 18.89
C PRO A 233 -6.94 -5.03 19.37
N ASN A 234 -6.07 -4.50 18.52
CA ASN A 234 -4.70 -4.14 18.88
C ASN A 234 -4.68 -3.03 19.93
N GLY A 235 -3.86 -3.17 20.94
CA GLY A 235 -3.69 -2.14 21.97
C GLY A 235 -3.12 -0.85 21.36
N ALA A 236 -3.61 0.32 21.82
CA ALA A 236 -2.99 1.60 21.50
C ALA A 236 -1.60 1.65 22.13
N SER A 237 -0.55 1.41 21.37
CA SER A 237 0.83 1.53 21.83
C SER A 237 1.52 2.69 21.11
N SER A 238 2.38 3.38 21.85
CA SER A 238 3.34 4.27 21.21
C SER A 238 4.39 3.39 20.54
N CYS A 239 4.23 3.18 19.25
CA CYS A 239 5.17 2.39 18.46
C CYS A 239 6.53 3.09 18.40
N SER A 240 7.58 2.34 18.66
CA SER A 240 8.96 2.78 18.41
C SER A 240 9.46 2.17 17.10
N THR A 241 8.68 2.27 16.03
CA THR A 241 9.13 1.79 14.72
C THR A 241 9.85 2.87 13.95
N ALA A 242 11.03 2.55 13.47
CA ALA A 242 11.50 3.20 12.27
C ALA A 242 10.89 2.44 11.07
N PRO A 243 10.11 3.06 10.21
CA PRO A 243 9.79 2.44 8.92
C PRO A 243 11.13 2.14 8.23
N GLY A 244 11.31 0.87 7.81
CA GLY A 244 12.42 0.52 6.95
C GLY A 244 12.36 1.33 5.66
N SER A 245 13.50 1.56 5.02
CA SER A 245 13.48 2.21 3.72
C SER A 245 12.78 1.28 2.72
N SER A 246 11.77 1.80 2.03
CA SER A 246 11.18 1.14 0.87
C SER A 246 12.29 0.69 -0.09
N GLY A 247 12.16 -0.49 -0.64
CA GLY A 247 13.06 -1.04 -1.66
C GLY A 247 13.23 -0.07 -2.84
N ASN A 248 14.20 -0.35 -3.67
CA ASN A 248 14.61 0.47 -4.82
C ASN A 248 13.54 0.48 -5.93
N CYS A 249 12.32 0.83 -5.56
CA CYS A 249 11.24 1.06 -6.50
C CYS A 249 11.50 2.35 -7.24
N GLY A 250 11.89 2.26 -8.49
CA GLY A 250 11.87 3.39 -9.40
C GLY A 250 10.43 3.86 -9.64
N GLY A 251 9.76 4.32 -8.61
CA GLY A 251 8.43 4.92 -8.66
C GLY A 251 7.35 4.19 -7.86
N GLY A 252 7.09 4.65 -6.66
CA GLY A 252 5.87 4.36 -5.92
C GLY A 252 6.12 3.99 -4.46
N GLY A 253 5.95 4.95 -3.56
CA GLY A 253 6.00 4.72 -2.11
C GLY A 253 4.93 3.75 -1.65
N GLY A 254 5.28 2.90 -0.67
CA GLY A 254 4.40 1.92 -0.03
C GLY A 254 3.34 2.56 0.86
N GLY A 255 2.58 3.49 0.33
CA GLY A 255 1.38 4.06 0.96
C GLY A 255 0.11 3.59 0.27
N THR A 256 -1.02 3.67 0.96
CA THR A 256 -2.32 3.49 0.32
C THR A 256 -2.43 4.43 -0.88
N ALA A 257 -2.87 3.89 -2.04
CA ALA A 257 -3.13 4.73 -3.20
C ALA A 257 -4.21 5.76 -2.88
N ILE A 258 -3.93 7.02 -3.11
CA ILE A 258 -4.85 8.13 -2.82
C ILE A 258 -5.16 8.94 -4.06
N GLY A 259 -6.30 9.62 -4.05
CA GLY A 259 -6.72 10.49 -5.14
C GLY A 259 -7.46 9.74 -6.25
N THR A 260 -7.84 10.51 -7.27
CA THR A 260 -8.59 10.04 -8.43
C THR A 260 -7.98 10.65 -9.68
N ASN A 261 -7.58 9.81 -10.63
CA ASN A 261 -7.04 10.27 -11.91
C ASN A 261 -8.15 10.90 -12.76
N TYR A 262 -7.76 11.93 -13.48
CA TYR A 262 -8.61 12.64 -14.43
C TYR A 262 -7.76 13.12 -15.61
N CYS A 263 -8.42 13.59 -16.66
CA CYS A 263 -7.75 14.07 -17.86
C CYS A 263 -7.09 12.92 -18.65
N THR A 264 -6.59 13.25 -19.82
CA THR A 264 -5.94 12.27 -20.72
C THR A 264 -4.55 12.77 -21.09
N ALA A 265 -3.53 11.97 -20.81
CA ALA A 265 -2.17 12.22 -21.25
C ALA A 265 -2.04 12.00 -22.78
N ALA A 266 -1.18 12.79 -23.41
CA ALA A 266 -0.81 12.56 -24.79
C ALA A 266 0.29 11.47 -24.90
N LEU A 267 0.38 10.83 -26.06
CA LEU A 267 1.48 9.92 -26.35
C LEU A 267 2.82 10.66 -26.30
N ASN A 268 3.82 10.06 -25.71
CA ASN A 268 5.19 10.56 -25.68
C ASN A 268 6.09 9.80 -26.67
N SER A 269 7.38 10.12 -26.71
CA SER A 269 8.33 9.51 -27.67
C SER A 269 8.58 8.01 -27.45
N SER A 270 8.19 7.43 -26.31
CA SER A 270 8.21 5.98 -26.09
C SER A 270 7.04 5.26 -26.79
N GLY A 271 6.07 6.00 -27.31
CA GLY A 271 4.82 5.46 -27.89
C GLY A 271 3.73 5.19 -26.86
N SER A 272 3.96 5.51 -25.59
CA SER A 272 3.02 5.35 -24.47
C SER A 272 2.53 6.70 -23.94
N SER A 273 1.44 6.71 -23.18
CA SER A 273 1.03 7.85 -22.37
C SER A 273 1.60 7.69 -20.96
N ALA A 274 2.25 8.72 -20.44
CA ALA A 274 2.72 8.71 -19.06
C ALA A 274 1.54 8.94 -18.09
N THR A 275 1.57 8.29 -16.94
CA THR A 275 0.55 8.37 -15.90
C THR A 275 1.12 8.94 -14.60
N ILE A 276 0.26 9.46 -13.73
CA ILE A 276 0.61 9.85 -12.37
C ILE A 276 -0.20 9.03 -11.37
N SER A 277 0.45 8.65 -10.27
CA SER A 277 -0.14 8.01 -9.10
C SER A 277 0.25 8.78 -7.85
N ALA A 278 -0.53 8.65 -6.80
CA ALA A 278 -0.22 9.22 -5.49
C ALA A 278 -0.45 8.17 -4.41
N PHE A 279 0.43 8.14 -3.44
CA PHE A 279 0.41 7.20 -2.33
C PHE A 279 0.59 7.95 -1.00
N GLY A 280 0.17 7.34 0.09
CA GLY A 280 0.25 7.92 1.43
C GLY A 280 -1.12 8.13 2.06
N SER A 281 -1.25 9.16 2.89
CA SER A 281 -2.47 9.50 3.62
C SER A 281 -3.10 10.79 3.09
N VAL A 282 -4.43 10.84 3.06
CA VAL A 282 -5.17 12.08 2.81
C VAL A 282 -5.25 12.98 4.04
N LEU A 283 -4.79 12.51 5.22
CA LEU A 283 -4.74 13.33 6.44
C LEU A 283 -3.60 14.33 6.34
N VAL A 284 -3.90 15.62 6.44
CA VAL A 284 -2.89 16.70 6.40
C VAL A 284 -1.82 16.52 7.47
N SER A 285 -2.20 15.99 8.64
CA SER A 285 -1.28 15.75 9.75
C SER A 285 -0.21 14.68 9.47
N ALA A 286 -0.45 13.77 8.54
CA ALA A 286 0.50 12.72 8.20
C ALA A 286 1.69 13.25 7.36
N ASN A 287 1.45 14.18 6.44
CA ASN A 287 2.47 14.78 5.55
C ASN A 287 3.37 13.76 4.85
N ASP A 288 2.77 12.67 4.36
CA ASP A 288 3.45 11.49 3.80
C ASP A 288 3.11 11.24 2.32
N VAL A 289 2.60 12.24 1.61
CA VAL A 289 2.18 12.09 0.20
C VAL A 289 3.39 11.90 -0.70
N GLU A 290 3.44 10.79 -1.40
CA GLU A 290 4.37 10.53 -2.48
C GLU A 290 3.65 10.55 -3.82
N LEU A 291 4.20 11.27 -4.78
CA LEU A 291 3.76 11.27 -6.18
C LEU A 291 4.72 10.45 -7.02
N THR A 292 4.17 9.62 -7.89
CA THR A 292 4.92 8.84 -8.87
C THR A 292 4.40 9.09 -10.27
N SER A 293 5.31 9.24 -11.23
CA SER A 293 5.00 9.24 -12.65
C SER A 293 5.68 8.07 -13.32
N SER A 294 4.94 7.32 -14.15
CA SER A 294 5.46 6.18 -14.92
C SER A 294 5.08 6.29 -16.40
N GLY A 295 5.71 5.46 -17.26
CA GLY A 295 5.51 5.50 -18.70
C GLY A 295 6.13 6.73 -19.39
N MET A 296 7.07 7.40 -18.75
CA MET A 296 7.87 8.47 -19.34
C MET A 296 8.93 7.87 -20.29
N PRO A 297 9.44 8.65 -21.26
CA PRO A 297 10.62 8.23 -22.01
C PRO A 297 11.83 8.03 -21.10
N ASN A 298 12.67 7.03 -21.37
CA ASN A 298 13.85 6.72 -20.60
C ASN A 298 14.85 7.88 -20.56
N ALA A 299 15.55 8.01 -19.44
CA ALA A 299 16.63 8.99 -19.21
C ALA A 299 16.21 10.47 -19.46
N GLN A 300 14.95 10.81 -19.26
CA GLN A 300 14.43 12.17 -19.35
C GLN A 300 14.26 12.79 -17.96
N PHE A 301 14.46 14.12 -17.88
CA PHE A 301 14.23 14.86 -16.65
C PHE A 301 12.77 15.32 -16.56
N GLY A 302 12.20 15.24 -15.36
CA GLY A 302 10.86 15.69 -15.05
C GLY A 302 10.74 16.20 -13.60
N TYR A 303 9.60 16.80 -13.29
CA TYR A 303 9.21 17.23 -11.95
C TYR A 303 7.69 17.36 -11.86
N PHE A 304 7.18 17.35 -10.63
CA PHE A 304 5.75 17.50 -10.38
C PHE A 304 5.31 18.96 -10.35
N VAL A 305 4.05 19.17 -10.70
CA VAL A 305 3.34 20.45 -10.62
C VAL A 305 2.01 20.26 -9.91
N ALA A 306 1.52 21.28 -9.22
CA ALA A 306 0.25 21.22 -8.49
C ALA A 306 -0.55 22.51 -8.61
N SER A 307 -1.88 22.39 -8.46
CA SER A 307 -2.79 23.54 -8.39
C SER A 307 -4.13 23.14 -7.75
N LEU A 308 -4.83 24.14 -7.21
CA LEU A 308 -6.23 24.00 -6.75
C LEU A 308 -7.24 23.89 -7.91
N THR A 309 -6.85 24.22 -9.15
CA THR A 309 -7.77 24.36 -10.27
C THR A 309 -7.46 23.33 -11.35
N GLN A 310 -8.45 22.50 -11.69
CA GLN A 310 -8.40 21.63 -12.86
C GLN A 310 -8.59 22.44 -14.16
N GLY A 311 -8.09 21.88 -15.27
CA GLY A 311 -8.28 22.43 -16.59
C GLY A 311 -7.84 21.48 -17.68
N PHE A 312 -7.87 21.97 -18.93
CA PHE A 312 -7.36 21.21 -20.07
C PHE A 312 -6.82 22.18 -21.12
N VAL A 313 -5.52 22.16 -21.31
CA VAL A 313 -4.85 22.95 -22.34
C VAL A 313 -3.98 22.02 -23.17
N PRO A 314 -4.36 21.71 -24.41
CA PRO A 314 -3.51 20.92 -25.29
C PRO A 314 -2.29 21.74 -25.77
N ASN A 315 -1.15 21.09 -25.87
CA ASN A 315 0.11 21.63 -26.38
C ASN A 315 0.53 22.97 -25.76
N PRO A 316 0.54 23.13 -24.41
CA PRO A 316 0.83 24.39 -23.78
C PRO A 316 2.30 24.79 -24.01
N GLY A 317 2.53 26.04 -24.47
CA GLY A 317 3.89 26.60 -24.62
C GLY A 317 4.84 25.83 -25.53
N GLY A 318 4.31 25.06 -26.51
CA GLY A 318 5.10 24.24 -27.42
C GLY A 318 5.38 22.82 -26.89
N SER A 319 4.82 22.44 -25.74
CA SER A 319 4.74 21.06 -25.30
C SER A 319 3.85 20.24 -26.26
N GLN A 320 4.06 18.93 -26.32
CA GLN A 320 3.17 18.02 -27.06
C GLN A 320 2.15 17.33 -26.15
N GLY A 321 2.21 17.61 -24.85
CA GLY A 321 1.30 17.04 -23.86
C GLY A 321 0.06 17.90 -23.59
N ASN A 322 -0.78 17.42 -22.71
CA ASN A 322 -1.96 18.10 -22.21
C ASN A 322 -1.71 18.59 -20.77
N LEU A 323 -1.83 19.90 -20.54
CA LEU A 323 -1.79 20.44 -19.18
C LEU A 323 -3.19 20.38 -18.58
N CYS A 324 -3.33 19.65 -17.48
CA CYS A 324 -4.62 19.35 -16.85
C CYS A 324 -4.89 20.17 -15.59
N ILE A 325 -3.99 21.07 -15.23
CA ILE A 325 -4.11 22.01 -14.12
C ILE A 325 -3.98 23.46 -14.61
N LEU A 326 -4.65 24.39 -13.93
CA LEU A 326 -4.66 25.81 -14.27
C LEU A 326 -4.45 26.71 -13.05
N GLY A 327 -4.42 28.01 -13.26
CA GLY A 327 -4.35 29.02 -12.18
C GLY A 327 -2.96 29.19 -11.61
N ASN A 328 -2.87 29.40 -10.30
CA ASN A 328 -1.59 29.57 -9.62
C ASN A 328 -0.94 28.20 -9.38
N MET A 329 0.01 27.86 -10.24
CA MET A 329 0.66 26.54 -10.23
C MET A 329 1.91 26.54 -9.33
N ALA A 330 1.98 25.57 -8.45
CA ALA A 330 3.20 25.13 -7.79
C ALA A 330 4.09 24.35 -8.76
N ARG A 331 5.39 24.47 -8.59
CA ARG A 331 6.39 23.73 -9.36
C ARG A 331 7.44 23.16 -8.41
N PHE A 332 7.51 21.84 -8.32
CA PHE A 332 8.48 21.14 -7.48
C PHE A 332 9.85 21.01 -8.18
N ASN A 333 10.34 22.12 -8.72
CA ASN A 333 11.57 22.16 -9.52
C ASN A 333 12.85 21.97 -8.69
N SER A 334 12.78 22.01 -7.37
CA SER A 334 13.87 21.58 -6.48
C SER A 334 14.00 20.05 -6.42
N GLN A 335 12.98 19.31 -6.87
CA GLN A 335 12.90 17.85 -6.88
C GLN A 335 12.92 17.31 -8.32
N ILE A 336 13.67 17.94 -9.22
CA ILE A 336 13.87 17.43 -10.59
C ILE A 336 14.57 16.09 -10.51
N ALA A 337 13.99 15.07 -11.13
CA ALA A 337 14.52 13.72 -11.20
C ALA A 337 14.67 13.25 -12.66
N ASN A 338 15.56 12.27 -12.87
CA ASN A 338 15.72 11.61 -14.17
C ASN A 338 14.93 10.30 -14.16
N SER A 339 14.18 10.02 -15.21
CA SER A 339 13.33 8.84 -15.34
C SER A 339 14.08 7.50 -15.45
N GLY A 340 15.42 7.53 -15.51
CA GLY A 340 16.24 6.32 -15.58
C GLY A 340 15.90 5.41 -16.74
N ALA A 341 16.24 4.15 -16.62
CA ALA A 341 15.90 3.10 -17.60
C ALA A 341 14.43 2.68 -17.50
N GLY A 342 13.80 2.82 -16.32
CA GLY A 342 12.40 2.45 -16.07
C GLY A 342 11.36 3.48 -16.52
N GLY A 343 11.77 4.67 -16.99
CA GLY A 343 10.83 5.71 -17.42
C GLY A 343 9.92 6.25 -16.32
N SER A 344 10.43 6.34 -15.07
CA SER A 344 9.66 6.73 -13.89
C SER A 344 10.39 7.75 -13.03
N ILE A 345 9.65 8.62 -12.33
CA ILE A 345 10.15 9.51 -11.28
C ILE A 345 9.20 9.51 -10.09
N SER A 346 9.73 9.67 -8.88
CA SER A 346 8.96 9.83 -7.64
C SER A 346 9.45 11.02 -6.83
N ALA A 347 8.57 11.57 -6.00
CA ALA A 347 8.92 12.59 -5.02
C ALA A 347 7.95 12.59 -3.83
N LEU A 348 8.49 12.64 -2.63
CA LEU A 348 7.75 12.98 -1.42
C LEU A 348 7.41 14.47 -1.45
N ILE A 349 6.14 14.78 -1.25
CA ILE A 349 5.61 16.13 -1.31
C ILE A 349 5.37 16.64 0.12
N ASP A 350 6.10 17.70 0.49
CA ASP A 350 5.78 18.41 1.72
C ASP A 350 4.48 19.21 1.54
N ILE A 351 3.36 18.62 1.96
CA ILE A 351 2.04 19.26 1.84
C ILE A 351 1.85 20.44 2.80
N ASN A 352 2.76 20.63 3.75
CA ASN A 352 2.79 21.82 4.60
C ASN A 352 3.50 23.02 3.92
N ALA A 353 4.17 22.78 2.78
CA ALA A 353 4.96 23.83 2.09
C ALA A 353 4.91 23.69 0.56
N ILE A 354 3.73 23.64 -0.03
CA ILE A 354 3.54 23.60 -1.49
C ILE A 354 4.15 24.84 -2.14
N PRO A 355 5.09 24.72 -3.09
CA PRO A 355 5.92 25.83 -3.59
C PRO A 355 5.20 26.68 -4.65
N LEU A 356 4.22 27.49 -4.24
CA LEU A 356 3.59 28.47 -5.13
C LEU A 356 4.53 29.64 -5.44
N GLY A 357 4.35 30.27 -6.60
CA GLY A 357 5.15 31.42 -7.02
C GLY A 357 5.03 32.65 -6.09
N THR A 358 4.00 32.71 -5.25
CA THR A 358 3.77 33.74 -4.22
C THR A 358 4.40 33.40 -2.86
N GLY A 359 5.01 32.24 -2.72
CA GLY A 359 5.57 31.65 -1.50
C GLY A 359 4.92 30.32 -1.15
N PRO A 360 5.56 29.52 -0.29
CA PRO A 360 5.03 28.21 0.09
C PRO A 360 3.71 28.36 0.88
N VAL A 361 2.78 27.43 0.65
CA VAL A 361 1.50 27.35 1.33
C VAL A 361 1.26 25.94 1.83
N GLY A 362 0.66 25.77 3.00
CA GLY A 362 0.19 24.48 3.51
C GLY A 362 -1.18 24.14 2.93
N ILE A 363 -1.40 22.85 2.72
CA ILE A 363 -2.73 22.32 2.38
C ILE A 363 -3.60 22.29 3.63
N ALA A 364 -4.87 22.69 3.51
CA ALA A 364 -5.82 22.63 4.60
C ALA A 364 -6.80 21.44 4.45
N PRO A 365 -7.31 20.87 5.55
CA PRO A 365 -8.37 19.88 5.49
C PRO A 365 -9.59 20.40 4.72
N GLY A 366 -10.15 19.55 3.84
CA GLY A 366 -11.25 19.88 2.93
C GLY A 366 -10.82 20.44 1.58
N GLU A 367 -9.56 20.78 1.37
CA GLU A 367 -9.06 21.23 0.08
C GLU A 367 -8.83 20.07 -0.88
N THR A 368 -9.13 20.29 -2.16
CA THR A 368 -8.76 19.38 -3.25
C THR A 368 -7.62 19.99 -4.05
N TRP A 369 -6.49 19.34 -4.03
CA TRP A 369 -5.34 19.69 -4.84
C TRP A 369 -5.18 18.73 -6.01
N ASN A 370 -4.71 19.29 -7.14
CA ASN A 370 -4.53 18.55 -8.39
C ASN A 370 -3.06 18.53 -8.73
N PHE A 371 -2.54 17.36 -9.04
CA PHE A 371 -1.13 17.14 -9.35
C PHE A 371 -0.97 16.58 -10.75
N GLN A 372 0.17 16.83 -11.37
CA GLN A 372 0.56 16.35 -12.68
C GLN A 372 2.09 16.35 -12.77
N ALA A 373 2.69 15.45 -13.55
CA ALA A 373 4.11 15.52 -13.86
C ALA A 373 4.33 16.18 -15.22
N TRP A 374 5.31 17.07 -15.28
CA TRP A 374 5.91 17.60 -16.50
C TRP A 374 7.26 16.91 -16.73
N PHE A 375 7.56 16.55 -17.97
CA PHE A 375 8.84 15.93 -18.32
C PHE A 375 9.33 16.35 -19.71
N ARG A 376 10.65 16.26 -19.93
CA ARG A 376 11.24 16.42 -21.24
C ARG A 376 10.88 15.26 -22.16
N ASP A 377 10.72 15.56 -23.43
CA ASP A 377 10.39 14.57 -24.45
C ASP A 377 11.14 14.86 -25.75
N LEU A 378 11.21 13.88 -26.64
CA LEU A 378 11.91 13.97 -27.92
C LEU A 378 11.00 13.43 -29.04
N ASN A 379 10.04 14.25 -29.52
CA ASN A 379 9.02 13.79 -30.44
C ASN A 379 8.63 14.84 -31.51
N PRO A 380 9.19 14.82 -32.71
CA PRO A 380 10.45 14.18 -33.16
C PRO A 380 11.68 15.01 -32.79
N THR A 381 11.50 16.21 -32.26
CA THR A 381 12.55 17.11 -31.76
C THR A 381 12.38 17.36 -30.27
N THR A 382 13.35 18.01 -29.66
CA THR A 382 13.28 18.36 -28.23
C THR A 382 12.00 19.13 -27.91
N THR A 383 11.21 18.60 -27.01
CA THR A 383 9.92 19.12 -26.57
C THR A 383 9.70 18.77 -25.09
N SER A 384 8.47 18.82 -24.63
CA SER A 384 8.04 18.32 -23.32
C SER A 384 6.67 17.65 -23.43
N ASN A 385 6.31 16.89 -22.41
CA ASN A 385 5.02 16.24 -22.30
C ASN A 385 4.54 16.28 -20.83
N PHE A 386 3.35 15.75 -20.58
CA PHE A 386 2.73 15.69 -19.29
C PHE A 386 2.07 14.32 -19.09
N THR A 387 1.95 13.89 -17.83
CA THR A 387 1.08 12.78 -17.44
C THR A 387 -0.40 13.15 -17.60
N ASP A 388 -1.31 12.25 -17.28
CA ASP A 388 -2.66 12.60 -16.82
C ASP A 388 -2.59 13.41 -15.51
N GLY A 389 -3.73 13.82 -14.96
CA GLY A 389 -3.81 14.53 -13.68
C GLY A 389 -4.35 13.61 -12.59
N ILE A 390 -3.98 13.87 -11.33
CA ILE A 390 -4.58 13.24 -10.16
C ILE A 390 -5.12 14.29 -9.20
N ALA A 391 -6.33 14.10 -8.71
CA ALA A 391 -6.99 14.97 -7.73
C ALA A 391 -7.03 14.29 -6.36
N ILE A 392 -6.55 14.97 -5.32
CA ILE A 392 -6.53 14.47 -3.94
C ILE A 392 -7.32 15.45 -3.07
N THR A 393 -8.34 14.96 -2.37
CA THR A 393 -9.06 15.73 -1.36
C THR A 393 -8.51 15.38 0.02
N PHE A 394 -7.94 16.37 0.68
CA PHE A 394 -7.28 16.20 1.98
C PHE A 394 -8.27 16.32 3.14
N GLN A 395 -7.95 15.68 4.27
CA GLN A 395 -8.78 15.62 5.49
C GLN A 395 -8.03 16.11 6.73
#